data_522eb844932403defaa0678d5df5f81f
#
_entry.id   522eb844932403defaa0678d5df5f81f
#
_cell.length_a   1.000
_cell.length_b   1.000
_cell.length_c   1.000
_cell.angle_alpha   90.00
_cell.angle_beta   90.00
_cell.angle_gamma   90.00
#
_symmetry.space_group_name_H-M   'P 1'
#
loop_
_entity.id
_entity.type
_entity.pdbx_description
1 polymer ?
#
loop_
_entity_poly.entity_id
_entity_poly.type
_entity_poly.pdbx_seq_one_letter_code
_entity_poly.pdbx_strand_id
1 'polypeptide(L)'
;MLPRTFRLAGLFLVLLSAGCTKREEFTVPVRVQFEIGIKPSGESSDPGYFHFNWVHVLIGRIEFTGKREAGGDIFFQIDPKLDGPYLEFDTKPVAITSLDLPQGIYNPMLWDIYLRKIEISELTGMNLPNTGMIIYGGYEYTDGTAINVFICLNDTELLSFRSYNPEYESEIVLSADRTYKVILLFDLYNAFLPVSRESIEMADKSTGINGEPVIIISSSKNKNLYDHLLYRIARFSEARVF
;
A
#
# COMPACT_ATOMS: atom_id res chain seq x y z
N MET A 1 -24.95 -35.99 -55.31
CA MET A 1 -25.76 -35.63 -54.12
C MET A 1 -25.00 -36.09 -52.88
N LEU A 2 -24.40 -35.21 -52.12
CA LEU A 2 -23.78 -35.56 -50.84
C LEU A 2 -24.88 -35.81 -49.80
N PRO A 3 -24.77 -36.86 -48.98
CA PRO A 3 -25.77 -37.16 -47.99
C PRO A 3 -25.86 -36.04 -46.96
N ARG A 4 -27.11 -35.72 -46.55
CA ARG A 4 -27.44 -34.64 -45.56
C ARG A 4 -26.66 -34.71 -44.23
N THR A 5 -26.19 -35.90 -43.87
CA THR A 5 -25.37 -36.15 -42.67
C THR A 5 -23.99 -35.48 -42.70
N PHE A 6 -23.39 -35.29 -43.87
CA PHE A 6 -22.10 -34.64 -44.02
C PHE A 6 -22.18 -33.12 -43.83
N ARG A 7 -23.32 -32.49 -44.09
CA ARG A 7 -23.53 -31.05 -43.89
C ARG A 7 -23.69 -30.67 -42.42
N LEU A 8 -24.26 -31.53 -41.61
CA LEU A 8 -24.40 -31.29 -40.15
C LEU A 8 -23.04 -31.43 -39.44
N ALA A 9 -22.23 -32.43 -39.82
CA ALA A 9 -20.90 -32.62 -39.19
C ALA A 9 -19.95 -31.45 -39.47
N GLY A 10 -19.97 -30.88 -40.72
CA GLY A 10 -19.20 -29.71 -41.07
C GLY A 10 -19.62 -28.44 -40.29
N LEU A 11 -20.90 -28.25 -40.04
CA LEU A 11 -21.43 -27.11 -39.26
C LEU A 11 -21.05 -27.21 -37.78
N PHE A 12 -21.01 -28.41 -37.20
CA PHE A 12 -20.58 -28.64 -35.84
C PHE A 12 -19.09 -28.41 -35.60
N LEU A 13 -18.26 -28.76 -36.62
CA LEU A 13 -16.78 -28.53 -36.56
C LEU A 13 -16.45 -27.03 -36.61
N VAL A 14 -17.19 -26.24 -37.40
CA VAL A 14 -16.98 -24.78 -37.50
C VAL A 14 -17.42 -24.08 -36.23
N LEU A 15 -18.44 -24.55 -35.54
CA LEU A 15 -18.89 -23.99 -34.25
C LEU A 15 -17.92 -24.30 -33.09
N LEU A 16 -17.19 -25.42 -33.14
CA LEU A 16 -16.18 -25.75 -32.14
C LEU A 16 -14.87 -24.95 -32.32
N SER A 17 -14.54 -24.53 -33.52
CA SER A 17 -13.36 -23.71 -33.79
C SER A 17 -13.57 -22.21 -33.46
N ALA A 18 -14.80 -21.73 -33.48
CA ALA A 18 -15.11 -20.35 -33.12
C ALA A 18 -15.08 -20.08 -31.57
N GLY A 19 -15.08 -21.13 -30.76
CA GLY A 19 -15.07 -21.01 -29.30
C GLY A 19 -13.70 -20.88 -28.66
N CYS A 20 -12.59 -21.12 -29.39
CA CYS A 20 -11.26 -21.16 -28.80
C CYS A 20 -10.47 -19.84 -28.86
N THR A 21 -10.88 -18.86 -29.66
CA THR A 21 -10.09 -17.63 -29.86
C THR A 21 -10.27 -16.56 -28.77
N LYS A 22 -11.32 -16.68 -27.96
CA LYS A 22 -11.57 -15.65 -26.91
C LYS A 22 -10.75 -15.83 -25.62
N ARG A 23 -10.12 -16.96 -25.37
CA ARG A 23 -9.35 -17.19 -24.13
C ARG A 23 -7.95 -16.58 -24.12
N GLU A 24 -7.34 -16.38 -25.27
CA GLU A 24 -5.97 -15.84 -25.35
C GLU A 24 -5.90 -14.35 -25.03
N GLU A 25 -6.94 -13.57 -25.34
CA GLU A 25 -6.98 -12.12 -25.06
C GLU A 25 -6.87 -11.79 -23.55
N PHE A 26 -7.38 -12.67 -22.66
CA PHE A 26 -7.34 -12.44 -21.21
C PHE A 26 -6.01 -12.81 -20.56
N THR A 27 -5.04 -13.33 -21.30
CA THR A 27 -3.71 -13.71 -20.79
C THR A 27 -2.61 -12.76 -21.21
N VAL A 28 -2.90 -11.80 -22.10
CA VAL A 28 -1.90 -10.82 -22.53
C VAL A 28 -1.42 -10.01 -21.33
N PRO A 29 -0.09 -10.00 -21.06
CA PRO A 29 0.44 -9.28 -19.92
C PRO A 29 0.40 -7.77 -20.15
N VAL A 30 0.06 -7.06 -19.09
CA VAL A 30 0.08 -5.60 -18.99
C VAL A 30 1.11 -5.22 -17.94
N ARG A 31 2.07 -4.40 -18.34
CA ARG A 31 3.09 -3.96 -17.39
C ARG A 31 2.54 -2.90 -16.45
N VAL A 32 2.67 -3.18 -15.15
CA VAL A 32 2.24 -2.31 -14.07
C VAL A 32 3.45 -1.97 -13.21
N GLN A 33 3.77 -0.69 -13.11
CA GLN A 33 4.81 -0.19 -12.20
C GLN A 33 4.19 0.02 -10.82
N PHE A 34 4.79 -0.56 -9.79
CA PHE A 34 4.35 -0.40 -8.40
C PHE A 34 5.25 0.60 -7.68
N GLU A 35 4.64 1.63 -7.12
CA GLU A 35 5.30 2.70 -6.37
C GLU A 35 4.67 2.87 -4.99
N ILE A 36 5.42 3.46 -4.06
CA ILE A 36 4.95 3.76 -2.70
C ILE A 36 5.32 5.20 -2.34
N GLY A 37 4.45 5.88 -1.62
CA GLY A 37 4.65 7.26 -1.22
C GLY A 37 3.78 7.67 -0.04
N ILE A 38 3.89 8.94 0.33
CA ILE A 38 3.04 9.58 1.33
C ILE A 38 2.07 10.49 0.58
N LYS A 39 0.81 10.51 1.00
CA LYS A 39 -0.19 11.39 0.41
C LYS A 39 0.17 12.85 0.70
N PRO A 40 0.17 13.73 -0.31
CA PRO A 40 0.51 15.13 -0.12
C PRO A 40 -0.38 15.81 0.93
N SER A 41 0.18 16.74 1.69
CA SER A 41 -0.55 17.47 2.75
C SER A 41 -1.76 18.24 2.19
N GLY A 42 -1.67 18.77 0.98
CA GLY A 42 -2.77 19.46 0.28
C GLY A 42 -3.97 18.58 -0.08
N GLU A 43 -3.82 17.25 -0.05
CA GLU A 43 -4.89 16.27 -0.29
C GLU A 43 -5.43 15.65 1.01
N SER A 44 -4.89 16.01 2.16
CA SER A 44 -5.22 15.47 3.48
C SER A 44 -5.63 16.57 4.44
N SER A 45 -6.41 16.22 5.47
CA SER A 45 -6.76 17.15 6.55
C SER A 45 -5.60 17.22 7.55
N ASP A 46 -4.89 18.36 7.60
CA ASP A 46 -3.81 18.57 8.56
C ASP A 46 -4.38 18.94 9.95
N PRO A 47 -4.08 18.20 11.01
CA PRO A 47 -4.46 18.54 12.38
C PRO A 47 -3.72 19.77 12.95
N GLY A 48 -2.68 20.28 12.26
CA GLY A 48 -1.96 21.50 12.60
C GLY A 48 -1.02 21.43 13.82
N TYR A 49 -0.95 20.28 14.50
CA TYR A 49 -0.08 20.07 15.67
C TYR A 49 0.87 18.87 15.50
N PHE A 50 0.73 18.15 14.39
CA PHE A 50 1.61 17.08 13.97
C PHE A 50 2.31 17.46 12.68
N HIS A 51 3.63 17.28 12.64
CA HIS A 51 4.45 17.47 11.44
C HIS A 51 5.18 16.17 11.15
N PHE A 52 4.84 15.51 10.06
CA PHE A 52 5.54 14.31 9.65
C PHE A 52 6.74 14.68 8.78
N ASN A 53 7.89 14.08 9.08
CA ASN A 53 9.14 14.37 8.37
C ASN A 53 9.44 13.27 7.33
N TRP A 54 9.45 12.02 7.76
CA TRP A 54 9.73 10.89 6.87
C TRP A 54 9.11 9.59 7.37
N VAL A 55 9.00 8.64 6.45
CA VAL A 55 8.61 7.25 6.71
C VAL A 55 9.70 6.35 6.16
N HIS A 56 10.19 5.43 6.98
CA HIS A 56 11.01 4.32 6.54
C HIS A 56 10.20 3.03 6.65
N VAL A 57 10.04 2.34 5.52
CA VAL A 57 9.27 1.09 5.46
C VAL A 57 10.12 0.01 4.82
N LEU A 58 10.19 -1.16 5.44
CA LEU A 58 10.87 -2.32 4.89
C LEU A 58 9.83 -3.36 4.48
N ILE A 59 9.67 -3.53 3.16
CA ILE A 59 8.70 -4.44 2.57
C ILE A 59 9.36 -5.81 2.44
N GLY A 60 8.78 -6.82 3.09
CA GLY A 60 9.20 -8.20 2.98
C GLY A 60 8.53 -8.91 1.82
N ARG A 61 7.22 -8.69 1.66
CA ARG A 61 6.41 -9.36 0.65
C ARG A 61 5.24 -8.49 0.23
N ILE A 62 4.88 -8.57 -1.04
CA ILE A 62 3.66 -7.99 -1.61
C ILE A 62 2.81 -9.15 -2.14
N GLU A 63 1.57 -9.25 -1.70
CA GLU A 63 0.58 -10.14 -2.27
C GLU A 63 -0.46 -9.33 -3.04
N PHE A 64 -0.81 -9.82 -4.21
CA PHE A 64 -1.82 -9.24 -5.07
C PHE A 64 -2.98 -10.21 -5.25
N THR A 65 -4.20 -9.72 -5.08
CA THR A 65 -5.43 -10.42 -5.42
C THR A 65 -6.28 -9.54 -6.32
N GLY A 66 -6.53 -10.00 -7.54
CA GLY A 66 -7.37 -9.32 -8.50
C GLY A 66 -8.57 -10.18 -8.91
N LYS A 67 -9.78 -9.74 -8.60
CA LYS A 67 -11.00 -10.37 -9.13
C LYS A 67 -11.32 -9.74 -10.48
N ARG A 68 -11.41 -10.58 -11.51
CA ARG A 68 -11.71 -10.13 -12.86
C ARG A 68 -13.13 -10.51 -13.26
N GLU A 69 -13.77 -9.66 -14.07
CA GLU A 69 -15.08 -9.97 -14.65
C GLU A 69 -15.03 -11.19 -15.60
N ALA A 70 -13.91 -11.38 -16.29
CA ALA A 70 -13.66 -12.49 -17.17
C ALA A 70 -12.20 -12.95 -17.09
N GLY A 71 -11.93 -14.21 -17.43
CA GLY A 71 -10.58 -14.79 -17.44
C GLY A 71 -10.10 -15.39 -16.12
N GLY A 72 -10.94 -15.35 -15.07
CA GLY A 72 -10.66 -15.89 -13.73
C GLY A 72 -9.87 -14.95 -12.84
N ASP A 73 -9.90 -15.22 -11.54
CA ASP A 73 -9.21 -14.43 -10.51
C ASP A 73 -7.70 -14.64 -10.58
N ILE A 74 -6.95 -13.62 -10.22
CA ILE A 74 -5.49 -13.62 -10.23
C ILE A 74 -4.98 -13.48 -8.81
N PHE A 75 -4.03 -14.31 -8.48
CA PHE A 75 -3.25 -14.20 -7.25
C PHE A 75 -1.77 -14.37 -7.57
N PHE A 76 -0.91 -13.53 -7.01
CA PHE A 76 0.53 -13.74 -7.02
C PHE A 76 1.21 -13.04 -5.84
N GLN A 77 2.44 -13.42 -5.61
CA GLN A 77 3.28 -12.94 -4.53
C GLN A 77 4.63 -12.50 -5.09
N ILE A 78 5.17 -11.42 -4.52
CA ILE A 78 6.49 -10.89 -4.84
C ILE A 78 7.21 -10.58 -3.54
N ASP A 79 8.50 -10.96 -3.51
CA ASP A 79 9.42 -10.56 -2.45
C ASP A 79 10.36 -9.48 -3.02
N PRO A 80 10.11 -8.18 -2.78
CA PRO A 80 10.97 -7.12 -3.25
C PRO A 80 12.33 -7.23 -2.56
N LYS A 81 13.40 -7.33 -3.34
CA LYS A 81 14.79 -7.37 -2.82
C LYS A 81 15.33 -5.95 -2.61
N LEU A 82 14.59 -5.11 -1.90
CA LEU A 82 15.00 -3.70 -1.70
C LEU A 82 15.38 -3.47 -0.24
N ASP A 83 16.46 -2.75 -0.04
CA ASP A 83 16.72 -2.04 1.20
C ASP A 83 15.64 -0.94 1.28
N GLY A 84 14.74 -1.05 2.24
CA GLY A 84 13.47 -0.32 2.30
C GLY A 84 13.54 1.16 1.95
N PRO A 85 12.58 1.71 1.20
CA PRO A 85 12.58 3.09 0.81
C PRO A 85 12.41 4.03 2.00
N TYR A 86 13.14 5.15 1.96
CA TYR A 86 12.81 6.34 2.70
C TYR A 86 11.81 7.16 1.88
N LEU A 87 10.68 7.48 2.51
CA LEU A 87 9.65 8.33 1.94
C LEU A 87 9.66 9.65 2.70
N GLU A 88 9.95 10.73 2.00
CA GLU A 88 9.87 12.08 2.56
C GLU A 88 8.53 12.71 2.18
N PHE A 89 8.03 13.64 3.00
CA PHE A 89 6.83 14.40 2.67
C PHE A 89 7.05 15.27 1.44
N ASP A 90 5.98 15.45 0.66
CA ASP A 90 5.93 16.25 -0.56
C ASP A 90 6.97 15.85 -1.65
N THR A 91 7.51 14.63 -1.54
CA THR A 91 8.37 14.05 -2.58
C THR A 91 7.58 13.10 -3.48
N LYS A 92 8.19 12.75 -4.61
CA LYS A 92 7.60 11.79 -5.54
C LYS A 92 7.60 10.38 -4.94
N PRO A 93 6.57 9.57 -5.23
CA PRO A 93 6.56 8.16 -4.87
C PRO A 93 7.80 7.42 -5.37
N VAL A 94 8.24 6.44 -4.60
CA VAL A 94 9.42 5.62 -4.87
C VAL A 94 9.02 4.34 -5.58
N ALA A 95 9.65 4.03 -6.70
CA ALA A 95 9.41 2.79 -7.43
C ALA A 95 9.94 1.58 -6.64
N ILE A 96 9.10 0.57 -6.44
CA ILE A 96 9.44 -0.66 -5.72
C ILE A 96 9.73 -1.80 -6.68
N THR A 97 8.82 -2.03 -7.65
CA THR A 97 8.91 -3.14 -8.60
C THR A 97 8.02 -2.90 -9.81
N SER A 98 8.12 -3.78 -10.79
CA SER A 98 7.17 -3.83 -11.91
C SER A 98 6.62 -5.23 -12.02
N LEU A 99 5.34 -5.33 -12.37
CA LEU A 99 4.57 -6.55 -12.44
C LEU A 99 3.95 -6.70 -13.83
N ASP A 100 3.81 -7.93 -14.29
CA ASP A 100 3.06 -8.23 -15.49
C ASP A 100 1.72 -8.85 -15.08
N LEU A 101 0.64 -8.06 -15.14
CA LEU A 101 -0.72 -8.49 -14.84
C LEU A 101 -1.46 -8.83 -16.12
N PRO A 102 -2.32 -9.86 -16.16
CA PRO A 102 -3.19 -10.09 -17.29
C PRO A 102 -4.12 -8.90 -17.53
N GLN A 103 -4.38 -8.57 -18.79
CA GLN A 103 -5.39 -7.56 -19.11
C GLN A 103 -6.79 -7.97 -18.63
N GLY A 104 -7.67 -6.99 -18.43
CA GLY A 104 -9.06 -7.22 -18.01
C GLY A 104 -9.63 -6.12 -17.15
N ILE A 105 -10.88 -6.29 -16.76
CA ILE A 105 -11.59 -5.42 -15.82
C ILE A 105 -11.50 -6.06 -14.44
N TYR A 106 -10.95 -5.33 -13.48
CA TYR A 106 -10.73 -5.77 -12.11
C TYR A 106 -11.66 -5.07 -11.13
N ASN A 107 -12.33 -5.85 -10.26
CA ASN A 107 -13.14 -5.32 -9.16
C ASN A 107 -13.37 -6.38 -8.07
N PRO A 108 -12.68 -6.34 -6.92
CA PRO A 108 -11.60 -5.43 -6.56
C PRO A 108 -10.21 -5.87 -7.05
N MET A 109 -9.26 -4.94 -6.91
CA MET A 109 -7.82 -5.17 -6.97
C MET A 109 -7.25 -4.86 -5.59
N LEU A 110 -6.69 -5.86 -4.91
CA LEU A 110 -6.24 -5.79 -3.52
C LEU A 110 -4.73 -6.01 -3.44
N TRP A 111 -4.08 -5.31 -2.51
CA TRP A 111 -2.66 -5.39 -2.23
C TRP A 111 -2.45 -5.60 -0.75
N ASP A 112 -1.76 -6.66 -0.40
CA ASP A 112 -1.37 -6.98 0.96
C ASP A 112 0.15 -6.82 1.08
N ILE A 113 0.57 -5.90 1.93
CA ILE A 113 1.96 -5.56 2.16
C ILE A 113 2.38 -6.14 3.51
N TYR A 114 3.29 -7.10 3.47
CA TYR A 114 3.91 -7.68 4.65
C TYR A 114 5.20 -6.94 4.94
N LEU A 115 5.33 -6.44 6.14
CA LEU A 115 6.52 -5.75 6.59
C LEU A 115 7.65 -6.75 6.89
N ARG A 116 8.88 -6.28 6.87
CA ARG A 116 10.08 -7.00 7.28
C ARG A 116 10.83 -6.17 8.30
N LYS A 117 11.47 -6.85 9.25
CA LYS A 117 12.24 -6.20 10.33
C LYS A 117 13.31 -5.26 9.78
N ILE A 118 13.31 -4.05 10.30
CA ILE A 118 14.34 -3.04 10.08
C ILE A 118 15.47 -3.29 11.11
N GLU A 119 16.72 -3.32 10.67
CA GLU A 119 17.87 -3.33 11.56
C GLU A 119 18.15 -1.89 12.03
N ILE A 120 17.59 -1.54 13.18
CA ILE A 120 17.39 -0.15 13.63
C ILE A 120 18.65 0.49 14.20
N SER A 121 19.67 -0.27 14.53
CA SER A 121 20.87 0.26 15.21
C SER A 121 21.54 1.47 14.51
N GLU A 122 21.30 1.61 13.21
CA GLU A 122 21.89 2.68 12.39
C GLU A 122 21.01 3.94 12.28
N LEU A 123 19.68 3.81 12.46
CA LEU A 123 18.74 4.88 12.14
C LEU A 123 18.34 5.76 13.31
N THR A 124 18.15 5.17 14.47
CA THR A 124 17.57 5.90 15.61
C THR A 124 18.41 5.80 16.87
N GLY A 125 19.39 4.89 16.94
CA GLY A 125 20.16 4.58 18.16
C GLY A 125 19.26 4.05 19.31
N MET A 126 17.94 3.98 19.09
CA MET A 126 16.97 3.49 20.07
C MET A 126 16.71 2.01 19.83
N ASN A 127 16.54 1.25 20.90
CA ASN A 127 16.14 -0.14 20.82
C ASN A 127 14.63 -0.22 20.49
N LEU A 128 14.27 -0.40 19.24
CA LEU A 128 12.89 -0.57 18.76
C LEU A 128 12.75 -1.99 18.17
N PRO A 129 12.56 -3.02 19.00
CA PRO A 129 12.53 -4.40 18.53
C PRO A 129 11.35 -4.66 17.61
N ASN A 130 11.56 -5.53 16.61
CA ASN A 130 10.53 -6.03 15.68
C ASN A 130 9.78 -4.92 14.91
N THR A 131 10.48 -3.88 14.50
CA THR A 131 9.90 -2.79 13.73
C THR A 131 10.07 -3.03 12.24
N GLY A 132 9.00 -2.91 11.46
CA GLY A 132 8.99 -3.03 10.00
C GLY A 132 8.70 -1.70 9.28
N MET A 133 8.13 -0.71 10.01
CA MET A 133 7.89 0.63 9.51
C MET A 133 8.08 1.65 10.62
N ILE A 134 8.77 2.73 10.33
CA ILE A 134 8.96 3.87 11.24
C ILE A 134 8.39 5.11 10.56
N ILE A 135 7.50 5.80 11.25
CA ILE A 135 7.03 7.13 10.90
C ILE A 135 7.64 8.10 11.90
N TYR A 136 8.39 9.07 11.41
CA TYR A 136 9.02 10.09 12.23
C TYR A 136 8.43 11.46 11.97
N GLY A 137 8.19 12.18 13.05
CA GLY A 137 7.66 13.53 13.00
C GLY A 137 7.84 14.28 14.30
N GLY A 138 7.19 15.43 14.40
CA GLY A 138 7.14 16.28 15.58
C GLY A 138 5.71 16.55 16.01
N TYR A 139 5.52 16.71 17.31
CA TYR A 139 4.30 17.21 17.93
C TYR A 139 4.60 18.58 18.57
N GLU A 140 3.73 19.55 18.30
CA GLU A 140 3.82 20.90 18.88
C GLU A 140 2.80 21.05 19.99
N TYR A 141 3.30 21.33 21.21
CA TYR A 141 2.49 21.63 22.39
C TYR A 141 1.81 22.99 22.26
N THR A 142 0.80 23.22 23.09
CA THR A 142 0.07 24.51 23.15
C THR A 142 0.94 25.69 23.57
N ASP A 143 2.04 25.45 24.27
CA ASP A 143 3.03 26.47 24.66
C ASP A 143 4.09 26.78 23.60
N GLY A 144 4.00 26.14 22.41
CA GLY A 144 4.94 26.30 21.32
C GLY A 144 6.20 25.45 21.44
N THR A 145 6.34 24.63 22.49
CA THR A 145 7.43 23.66 22.57
C THR A 145 7.13 22.45 21.66
N ALA A 146 8.16 21.76 21.20
CA ALA A 146 7.99 20.60 20.32
C ALA A 146 8.69 19.36 20.89
N ILE A 147 8.19 18.19 20.54
CA ILE A 147 8.77 16.90 20.89
C ILE A 147 8.79 15.98 19.67
N ASN A 148 9.86 15.23 19.53
CA ASN A 148 9.96 14.22 18.47
C ASN A 148 9.05 13.02 18.77
N VAL A 149 8.40 12.52 17.74
CA VAL A 149 7.48 11.37 17.80
C VAL A 149 7.92 10.31 16.81
N PHE A 150 8.05 9.09 17.31
CA PHE A 150 8.32 7.90 16.49
C PHE A 150 7.14 6.93 16.61
N ILE A 151 6.54 6.58 15.48
CA ILE A 151 5.51 5.54 15.40
C ILE A 151 6.14 4.34 14.71
N CYS A 152 6.18 3.21 15.43
CA CYS A 152 6.90 2.02 15.01
C CYS A 152 5.92 0.87 14.83
N LEU A 153 5.56 0.55 13.59
CA LEU A 153 4.73 -0.61 13.26
C LEU A 153 5.60 -1.87 13.28
N ASN A 154 5.06 -2.94 13.84
CA ASN A 154 5.79 -4.21 13.91
C ASN A 154 6.03 -4.82 12.51
N ASP A 155 7.09 -5.59 12.39
CA ASP A 155 7.42 -6.38 11.20
C ASP A 155 6.40 -7.52 10.91
N THR A 156 5.53 -7.83 11.88
CA THR A 156 4.44 -8.80 11.73
C THR A 156 3.13 -8.18 11.26
N GLU A 157 3.06 -6.84 11.14
CA GLU A 157 1.84 -6.18 10.70
C GLU A 157 1.60 -6.36 9.20
N LEU A 158 0.32 -6.49 8.86
CA LEU A 158 -0.18 -6.58 7.50
C LEU A 158 -0.92 -5.29 7.15
N LEU A 159 -0.51 -4.64 6.08
CA LEU A 159 -1.18 -3.47 5.54
C LEU A 159 -1.92 -3.85 4.26
N SER A 160 -3.25 -3.81 4.30
CA SER A 160 -4.11 -4.18 3.16
C SER A 160 -4.70 -2.94 2.50
N PHE A 161 -4.59 -2.85 1.18
CA PHE A 161 -5.05 -1.72 0.39
C PHE A 161 -5.95 -2.18 -0.75
N ARG A 162 -7.00 -1.42 -1.00
CA ARG A 162 -7.82 -1.60 -2.18
C ARG A 162 -7.47 -0.54 -3.21
N SER A 163 -7.22 -0.98 -4.44
CA SER A 163 -7.01 -0.04 -5.55
C SER A 163 -8.31 0.59 -6.00
N TYR A 164 -8.19 1.84 -6.44
CA TYR A 164 -9.21 2.53 -7.20
C TYR A 164 -8.56 3.33 -8.33
N ASN A 165 -9.35 3.62 -9.36
CA ASN A 165 -8.95 4.54 -10.41
C ASN A 165 -9.54 5.91 -10.08
N PRO A 166 -8.75 6.99 -9.98
CA PRO A 166 -9.25 8.32 -9.69
C PRO A 166 -10.25 8.86 -10.72
N GLU A 167 -10.20 8.35 -11.95
CA GLU A 167 -11.10 8.74 -13.04
C GLU A 167 -12.39 7.89 -13.09
N TYR A 168 -12.33 6.62 -12.61
CA TYR A 168 -13.41 5.64 -12.72
C TYR A 168 -13.59 4.89 -11.38
N GLU A 169 -14.39 5.40 -10.50
CA GLU A 169 -14.48 5.06 -9.06
C GLU A 169 -14.60 3.57 -8.67
N SER A 170 -15.04 2.66 -9.54
CA SER A 170 -15.32 1.27 -9.15
C SER A 170 -14.54 0.18 -9.91
N GLU A 171 -14.12 0.44 -11.14
CA GLU A 171 -13.52 -0.55 -12.01
C GLU A 171 -12.13 -0.14 -12.46
N ILE A 172 -11.20 -1.08 -12.46
CA ILE A 172 -9.85 -0.87 -12.96
C ILE A 172 -9.72 -1.66 -14.26
N VAL A 173 -9.58 -0.95 -15.37
CA VAL A 173 -9.41 -1.55 -16.70
C VAL A 173 -7.94 -1.57 -17.05
N LEU A 174 -7.36 -2.77 -17.16
CA LEU A 174 -6.00 -2.97 -17.67
C LEU A 174 -6.07 -3.45 -19.12
N SER A 175 -5.46 -2.69 -20.02
CA SER A 175 -5.40 -2.97 -21.46
C SER A 175 -3.95 -3.09 -21.94
N ALA A 176 -3.67 -4.02 -22.81
CA ALA A 176 -2.30 -4.32 -23.28
C ALA A 176 -1.66 -3.20 -24.13
N ASP A 177 -2.43 -2.20 -24.57
CA ASP A 177 -1.97 -1.05 -25.33
C ASP A 177 -1.39 0.09 -24.47
N ARG A 178 -1.43 -0.06 -23.13
CA ARG A 178 -0.96 0.93 -22.16
C ARG A 178 -0.02 0.33 -21.12
N THR A 179 0.74 1.21 -20.51
CA THR A 179 1.46 0.94 -19.26
C THR A 179 0.70 1.60 -18.11
N TYR A 180 0.68 0.92 -16.98
CA TYR A 180 -0.03 1.41 -15.80
C TYR A 180 0.93 1.60 -14.64
N LYS A 181 0.51 2.44 -13.72
CA LYS A 181 1.19 2.70 -12.48
C LYS A 181 0.22 2.50 -11.33
N VAL A 182 0.60 1.71 -10.34
CA VAL A 182 -0.08 1.60 -9.05
C VAL A 182 0.75 2.34 -8.02
N ILE A 183 0.17 3.36 -7.41
CA ILE A 183 0.81 4.13 -6.35
C ILE A 183 0.09 3.86 -5.04
N LEU A 184 0.81 3.29 -4.09
CA LEU A 184 0.35 3.10 -2.73
C LEU A 184 0.71 4.34 -1.92
N LEU A 185 -0.30 5.03 -1.38
CA LEU A 185 -0.15 6.28 -0.66
C LEU A 185 -0.58 6.12 0.80
N PHE A 186 0.33 6.39 1.73
CA PHE A 186 0.00 6.49 3.14
C PHE A 186 -0.61 7.86 3.46
N ASP A 187 -1.87 7.88 3.89
CA ASP A 187 -2.55 9.10 4.34
C ASP A 187 -2.38 9.28 5.85
N LEU A 188 -1.22 9.75 6.25
CA LEU A 188 -0.86 9.89 7.65
C LEU A 188 -1.65 11.00 8.35
N TYR A 189 -1.91 12.11 7.70
CA TYR A 189 -2.67 13.22 8.30
C TYR A 189 -4.09 12.78 8.66
N ASN A 190 -4.82 12.14 7.74
CA ASN A 190 -6.14 11.61 8.04
C ASN A 190 -6.11 10.48 9.08
N ALA A 191 -5.05 9.68 9.11
CA ALA A 191 -4.88 8.68 10.15
C ALA A 191 -4.74 9.31 11.55
N PHE A 192 -4.07 10.45 11.66
CA PHE A 192 -3.83 11.16 12.92
C PHE A 192 -4.94 12.15 13.32
N LEU A 193 -5.77 12.58 12.40
CA LEU A 193 -6.80 13.61 12.63
C LEU A 193 -7.63 13.44 13.94
N PRO A 194 -8.07 12.22 14.34
CA PRO A 194 -8.83 12.06 15.57
C PRO A 194 -7.97 11.82 16.82
N VAL A 195 -6.66 11.78 16.70
CA VAL A 195 -5.77 11.67 17.86
C VAL A 195 -5.78 13.02 18.58
N SER A 196 -6.36 13.07 19.78
CA SER A 196 -6.46 14.33 20.53
C SER A 196 -5.09 14.78 21.03
N ARG A 197 -4.92 16.11 21.20
CA ARG A 197 -3.74 16.68 21.85
C ARG A 197 -3.52 16.06 23.23
N GLU A 198 -4.56 15.94 24.02
CA GLU A 198 -4.53 15.34 25.35
C GLU A 198 -3.94 13.92 25.32
N SER A 199 -4.34 13.08 24.36
CA SER A 199 -3.82 11.72 24.24
C SER A 199 -2.32 11.67 23.97
N ILE A 200 -1.78 12.62 23.19
CA ILE A 200 -0.35 12.74 22.91
C ILE A 200 0.39 13.33 24.12
N GLU A 201 -0.18 14.35 24.75
CA GLU A 201 0.43 15.01 25.91
C GLU A 201 0.54 14.09 27.13
N MET A 202 -0.41 13.15 27.27
CA MET A 202 -0.42 12.10 28.29
C MET A 202 0.45 10.87 27.92
N ALA A 203 0.99 10.82 26.73
CA ALA A 203 1.81 9.68 26.30
C ALA A 203 3.11 9.58 27.11
N ASP A 204 3.50 8.34 27.43
CA ASP A 204 4.76 8.05 28.11
C ASP A 204 5.94 8.52 27.25
N LYS A 205 6.81 9.35 27.86
CA LYS A 205 8.03 9.83 27.23
C LYS A 205 9.16 8.81 27.40
N SER A 206 10.01 8.74 26.40
CA SER A 206 11.24 7.94 26.39
C SER A 206 12.43 8.87 26.23
N THR A 207 13.63 8.33 26.39
CA THR A 207 14.88 9.05 26.15
C THR A 207 15.34 8.78 24.72
N GLY A 208 15.54 9.82 23.93
CA GLY A 208 16.13 9.76 22.59
C GLY A 208 17.64 9.54 22.61
N ILE A 209 18.27 9.55 21.44
CA ILE A 209 19.69 9.22 21.27
C ILE A 209 20.61 10.19 22.02
N ASN A 210 20.28 11.48 22.01
CA ASN A 210 21.08 12.53 22.63
C ASN A 210 20.61 12.89 24.04
N GLY A 211 19.74 12.04 24.64
CA GLY A 211 19.17 12.27 25.97
C GLY A 211 17.93 13.15 25.98
N GLU A 212 17.45 13.63 24.84
CA GLU A 212 16.23 14.42 24.71
C GLU A 212 14.97 13.56 24.97
N PRO A 213 13.89 14.17 25.49
CA PRO A 213 12.62 13.46 25.58
C PRO A 213 12.02 13.22 24.19
N VAL A 214 11.50 12.02 23.98
CA VAL A 214 10.79 11.61 22.75
C VAL A 214 9.54 10.84 23.09
N ILE A 215 8.54 10.83 22.21
CA ILE A 215 7.36 9.96 22.31
C ILE A 215 7.58 8.80 21.33
N ILE A 216 7.52 7.57 21.85
CA ILE A 216 7.54 6.34 21.04
C ILE A 216 6.15 5.72 21.13
N ILE A 217 5.52 5.50 19.98
CA ILE A 217 4.24 4.81 19.83
C ILE A 217 4.51 3.47 19.14
N SER A 218 4.35 2.38 19.89
CA SER A 218 4.64 1.03 19.40
C SER A 218 3.75 0.02 20.12
N SER A 219 3.77 -1.24 19.71
CA SER A 219 3.05 -2.32 20.37
C SER A 219 3.45 -2.53 21.85
N SER A 220 4.60 -2.02 22.28
CA SER A 220 5.11 -2.12 23.66
C SER A 220 5.11 -0.81 24.43
N LYS A 221 4.97 0.34 23.75
CA LYS A 221 4.93 1.68 24.34
C LYS A 221 3.79 2.50 23.76
N ASN A 222 3.02 3.16 24.65
CA ASN A 222 1.83 3.91 24.25
C ASN A 222 0.86 3.07 23.40
N LYS A 223 0.63 1.84 23.84
CA LYS A 223 -0.08 0.80 23.07
C LYS A 223 -1.47 1.23 22.60
N ASN A 224 -2.21 1.96 23.42
CA ASN A 224 -3.55 2.43 23.05
C ASN A 224 -3.52 3.35 21.81
N LEU A 225 -2.50 4.24 21.74
CA LEU A 225 -2.28 5.07 20.55
C LEU A 225 -1.84 4.22 19.37
N TYR A 226 -0.98 3.24 19.62
CA TYR A 226 -0.52 2.30 18.57
C TYR A 226 -1.67 1.55 17.91
N ASP A 227 -2.51 0.87 18.68
CA ASP A 227 -3.64 0.08 18.18
C ASP A 227 -4.60 0.95 17.37
N HIS A 228 -4.85 2.18 17.85
CA HIS A 228 -5.70 3.12 17.14
C HIS A 228 -5.09 3.59 15.81
N LEU A 229 -3.81 3.95 15.81
CA LEU A 229 -3.12 4.45 14.62
C LEU A 229 -2.90 3.37 13.58
N LEU A 230 -2.52 2.16 13.99
CA LEU A 230 -2.35 1.02 13.08
C LEU A 230 -3.60 0.79 12.23
N TYR A 231 -4.77 0.71 12.90
CA TYR A 231 -6.04 0.54 12.20
C TYR A 231 -6.33 1.68 11.22
N ARG A 232 -6.03 2.92 11.61
CA ARG A 232 -6.30 4.10 10.79
C ARG A 232 -5.33 4.26 9.63
N ILE A 233 -4.05 3.99 9.84
CA ILE A 233 -3.05 3.99 8.75
C ILE A 233 -3.50 3.03 7.66
N ALA A 234 -3.86 1.80 8.02
CA ALA A 234 -4.37 0.83 7.04
C ALA A 234 -5.67 1.30 6.36
N ARG A 235 -6.58 1.95 7.10
CA ARG A 235 -7.89 2.36 6.56
C ARG A 235 -7.84 3.57 5.65
N PHE A 236 -6.99 4.56 5.95
CA PHE A 236 -6.91 5.82 5.20
C PHE A 236 -5.87 5.80 4.09
N SER A 237 -4.99 4.81 4.10
CA SER A 237 -4.06 4.61 2.99
C SER A 237 -4.79 4.01 1.78
N GLU A 238 -4.32 4.34 0.60
CA GLU A 238 -5.01 4.03 -0.65
C GLU A 238 -4.03 3.55 -1.73
N ALA A 239 -4.50 2.76 -2.68
CA ALA A 239 -3.77 2.38 -3.87
C ALA A 239 -4.45 2.99 -5.11
N ARG A 240 -3.78 3.92 -5.78
CA ARG A 240 -4.28 4.57 -7.00
C ARG A 240 -3.71 3.91 -8.23
N VAL A 241 -4.53 3.70 -9.26
CA VAL A 241 -4.13 3.14 -10.56
C VAL A 241 -4.29 4.22 -11.63
N PHE A 242 -3.22 4.50 -12.37
CA PHE A 242 -3.15 5.51 -13.43
C PHE A 242 -2.78 4.88 -14.76
#